data_8b1651af69ebf3e7ade65099f60302e2
#
_entry.id   8b1651af69ebf3e7ade65099f60302e2
#
_cell.length_a   1.000
_cell.length_b   1.000
_cell.length_c   1.000
_cell.angle_alpha   90.00
_cell.angle_beta   90.00
_cell.angle_gamma   90.00
#
_symmetry.space_group_name_H-M   'P 1'
#
loop_
_entity.id
_entity.type
_entity.pdbx_description
1 polymer ?
#
loop_
_entity_poly.entity_id
_entity_poly.type
_entity_poly.pdbx_seq_one_letter_code
_entity_poly.pdbx_strand_id
1 'polypeptide(L)'
;VGEVYAAAYHAGYGNHIRLTGGFIPERREVDYYLDVADEIKERTGLDEIHGLAVIGAPHDLSTIDKYREAGWSNLSINIEIWDKRIFETICPGKAKRCGGWDHWVKALEYAAKVFGKGNVRSNIVAGIEPKGSTLQGVEYLASQGVICIAGAWCPNPGSELEGHRSPEAAWHHDLTLKVADIYAKHGFTTEQLYSCSGFHNPTIDAFRINAGEAVDGHLPLWKFPRLGAGPAGA
;
A
#
# COMPACT_ATOMS: atom_id res chain seq x y z
N VAL A 1 -0.48 2.33 -20.46
CA VAL A 1 -0.54 1.51 -19.24
C VAL A 1 -1.64 0.46 -19.40
N GLY A 2 -2.88 0.85 -19.74
CA GLY A 2 -4.01 -0.06 -19.91
C GLY A 2 -3.74 -1.18 -20.92
N GLU A 3 -3.17 -0.85 -22.09
CA GLU A 3 -2.80 -1.82 -23.10
C GLU A 3 -1.81 -2.90 -22.59
N VAL A 4 -0.77 -2.47 -21.86
CA VAL A 4 0.23 -3.40 -21.29
C VAL A 4 -0.42 -4.30 -20.23
N TYR A 5 -1.27 -3.72 -19.36
CA TYR A 5 -1.98 -4.50 -18.37
C TYR A 5 -2.92 -5.52 -19.02
N ALA A 6 -3.71 -5.10 -20.02
CA ALA A 6 -4.63 -5.99 -20.72
C ALA A 6 -3.90 -7.15 -21.42
N ALA A 7 -2.76 -6.87 -22.05
CA ALA A 7 -1.94 -7.92 -22.67
C ALA A 7 -1.44 -8.93 -21.61
N ALA A 8 -0.97 -8.47 -20.45
CA ALA A 8 -0.54 -9.36 -19.37
C ALA A 8 -1.71 -10.14 -18.77
N TYR A 9 -2.86 -9.50 -18.60
CA TYR A 9 -4.08 -10.11 -18.09
C TYR A 9 -4.58 -11.24 -19.00
N HIS A 10 -4.72 -10.98 -20.30
CA HIS A 10 -5.15 -11.98 -21.28
C HIS A 10 -4.15 -13.12 -21.46
N ALA A 11 -2.87 -12.85 -21.29
CA ALA A 11 -1.82 -13.87 -21.32
C ALA A 11 -1.74 -14.68 -20.00
N GLY A 12 -2.52 -14.33 -18.97
CA GLY A 12 -2.54 -15.03 -17.69
C GLY A 12 -1.33 -14.74 -16.77
N TYR A 13 -0.54 -13.69 -17.08
CA TYR A 13 0.66 -13.34 -16.30
C TYR A 13 0.37 -12.48 -15.07
N GLY A 14 -0.78 -11.82 -14.99
CA GLY A 14 -1.10 -10.98 -13.85
C GLY A 14 -2.57 -10.64 -13.75
N ASN A 15 -3.07 -10.64 -12.52
CA ASN A 15 -4.43 -10.25 -12.18
C ASN A 15 -4.45 -9.11 -11.15
N HIS A 16 -3.29 -8.54 -10.84
CA HIS A 16 -3.14 -7.43 -9.90
C HIS A 16 -2.22 -6.37 -10.50
N ILE A 17 -2.67 -5.12 -10.51
CA ILE A 17 -1.86 -3.98 -10.95
C ILE A 17 -1.50 -3.10 -9.76
N ARG A 18 -0.27 -2.61 -9.74
CA ARG A 18 0.15 -1.52 -8.88
C ARG A 18 0.54 -0.32 -9.73
N LEU A 19 -0.29 0.70 -9.70
CA LEU A 19 -0.04 1.95 -10.40
C LEU A 19 0.55 2.97 -9.42
N THR A 20 1.72 3.49 -9.74
CA THR A 20 2.40 4.52 -8.95
C THR A 20 3.03 5.56 -9.87
N GLY A 21 3.12 6.77 -9.41
CA GLY A 21 3.73 7.88 -10.14
C GLY A 21 4.35 8.91 -9.20
N GLY A 22 4.91 9.97 -9.77
CA GLY A 22 5.33 11.14 -9.01
C GLY A 22 4.12 11.88 -8.47
N PHE A 23 4.20 12.32 -7.22
CA PHE A 23 3.12 13.05 -6.57
C PHE A 23 3.29 14.57 -6.74
N ILE A 24 2.32 15.19 -7.40
CA ILE A 24 2.20 16.66 -7.53
C ILE A 24 0.74 17.00 -7.25
N PRO A 25 0.41 17.51 -6.03
CA PRO A 25 -0.98 17.66 -5.58
C PRO A 25 -1.81 18.64 -6.43
N GLU A 26 -1.18 19.62 -7.06
CA GLU A 26 -1.84 20.63 -7.88
C GLU A 26 -2.08 20.18 -9.32
N ARG A 27 -1.58 19.00 -9.70
CA ARG A 27 -1.80 18.42 -11.02
C ARG A 27 -2.90 17.37 -11.00
N ARG A 28 -3.42 17.10 -12.17
CA ARG A 28 -4.53 16.19 -12.46
C ARG A 28 -4.18 14.72 -12.22
N GLU A 29 -3.65 14.39 -11.03
CA GLU A 29 -3.29 13.03 -10.67
C GLU A 29 -4.49 12.09 -10.80
N VAL A 30 -5.64 12.50 -10.26
CA VAL A 30 -6.87 11.70 -10.32
C VAL A 30 -7.29 11.38 -11.75
N ASP A 31 -7.28 12.36 -12.64
CA ASP A 31 -7.70 12.16 -14.04
C ASP A 31 -6.84 11.07 -14.71
N TYR A 32 -5.52 11.08 -14.46
CA TYR A 32 -4.62 10.06 -14.99
C TYR A 32 -4.99 8.65 -14.51
N TYR A 33 -5.34 8.49 -13.23
CA TYR A 33 -5.72 7.19 -12.68
C TYR A 33 -7.10 6.73 -13.18
N LEU A 34 -8.02 7.69 -13.43
CA LEU A 34 -9.32 7.40 -14.03
C LEU A 34 -9.15 6.96 -15.48
N ASP A 35 -8.38 7.69 -16.29
CA ASP A 35 -8.08 7.34 -17.68
C ASP A 35 -7.49 5.93 -17.79
N VAL A 36 -6.55 5.58 -16.88
CA VAL A 36 -5.95 4.24 -16.83
C VAL A 36 -6.98 3.17 -16.44
N ALA A 37 -7.87 3.49 -15.51
CA ALA A 37 -8.91 2.57 -15.07
C ALA A 37 -9.90 2.27 -16.21
N ASP A 38 -10.35 3.32 -16.91
CA ASP A 38 -11.27 3.19 -18.04
C ASP A 38 -10.67 2.36 -19.16
N GLU A 39 -9.42 2.62 -19.53
CA GLU A 39 -8.68 1.86 -20.54
C GLU A 39 -8.50 0.38 -20.14
N ILE A 40 -8.22 0.09 -18.87
CA ILE A 40 -8.15 -1.29 -18.39
C ILE A 40 -9.51 -1.98 -18.53
N LYS A 41 -10.58 -1.36 -18.07
CA LYS A 41 -11.93 -1.94 -18.11
C LYS A 41 -12.39 -2.17 -19.55
N GLU A 42 -12.19 -1.20 -20.44
CA GLU A 42 -12.53 -1.33 -21.86
C GLU A 42 -11.84 -2.52 -22.53
N ARG A 43 -10.55 -2.73 -22.22
CA ARG A 43 -9.74 -3.80 -22.86
C ARG A 43 -9.90 -5.16 -22.23
N THR A 44 -10.28 -5.23 -20.97
CA THR A 44 -10.34 -6.51 -20.22
C THR A 44 -11.76 -6.98 -19.94
N GLY A 45 -12.73 -6.09 -20.00
CA GLY A 45 -14.12 -6.37 -19.61
C GLY A 45 -14.31 -6.48 -18.09
N LEU A 46 -13.34 -6.05 -17.28
CA LEU A 46 -13.43 -6.06 -15.82
C LEU A 46 -14.28 -4.90 -15.33
N ASP A 47 -15.17 -5.15 -14.38
CA ASP A 47 -15.92 -4.10 -13.67
C ASP A 47 -15.08 -3.49 -12.53
N GLU A 48 -14.25 -4.30 -11.87
CA GLU A 48 -13.37 -3.91 -10.79
C GLU A 48 -11.91 -4.24 -11.14
N ILE A 49 -11.01 -3.29 -10.84
CA ILE A 49 -9.57 -3.46 -11.07
C ILE A 49 -8.94 -3.98 -9.79
N HIS A 50 -8.55 -5.25 -9.79
CA HIS A 50 -7.71 -5.78 -8.72
C HIS A 50 -6.37 -5.10 -8.75
N GLY A 51 -6.19 -4.12 -7.87
CA GLY A 51 -4.99 -3.34 -7.91
C GLY A 51 -4.94 -2.21 -6.91
N LEU A 52 -3.76 -1.67 -6.79
CA LEU A 52 -3.41 -0.64 -5.86
C LEU A 52 -3.10 0.66 -6.60
N ALA A 53 -3.97 1.65 -6.47
CA ALA A 53 -3.65 3.02 -6.85
C ALA A 53 -2.81 3.68 -5.75
N VAL A 54 -1.57 4.07 -6.04
CA VAL A 54 -0.68 4.74 -5.08
C VAL A 54 -0.72 6.23 -5.34
N ILE A 55 -1.36 6.98 -4.45
CA ILE A 55 -1.64 8.41 -4.60
C ILE A 55 -1.06 9.24 -3.46
N GLY A 56 -1.02 10.54 -3.64
CA GLY A 56 -0.83 11.49 -2.54
C GLY A 56 -2.13 11.72 -1.76
N ALA A 57 -2.03 12.39 -0.60
CA ALA A 57 -3.22 12.88 0.09
C ALA A 57 -3.82 14.06 -0.71
N PRO A 58 -5.00 13.92 -1.34
CA PRO A 58 -5.58 15.01 -2.11
C PRO A 58 -6.05 16.13 -1.17
N HIS A 59 -6.01 17.39 -1.62
CA HIS A 59 -6.48 18.52 -0.83
C HIS A 59 -7.97 18.42 -0.51
N ASP A 60 -8.77 18.06 -1.49
CA ASP A 60 -10.16 17.68 -1.30
C ASP A 60 -10.25 16.17 -1.14
N LEU A 61 -10.56 15.73 0.07
CA LEU A 61 -10.63 14.30 0.40
C LEU A 61 -11.71 13.56 -0.38
N SER A 62 -12.77 14.25 -0.83
CA SER A 62 -13.82 13.62 -1.66
C SER A 62 -13.30 13.14 -3.03
N THR A 63 -12.13 13.62 -3.45
CA THR A 63 -11.42 13.07 -4.63
C THR A 63 -11.15 11.58 -4.49
N ILE A 64 -11.03 11.06 -3.27
CA ILE A 64 -10.81 9.63 -2.99
C ILE A 64 -11.99 8.77 -3.47
N ASP A 65 -13.23 9.31 -3.41
CA ASP A 65 -14.42 8.60 -3.89
C ASP A 65 -14.30 8.23 -5.37
N LYS A 66 -13.74 9.13 -6.19
CA LYS A 66 -13.54 8.93 -7.62
C LYS A 66 -12.68 7.72 -7.95
N TYR A 67 -11.67 7.43 -7.14
CA TYR A 67 -10.86 6.23 -7.34
C TYR A 67 -11.67 4.95 -7.10
N ARG A 68 -12.54 4.95 -6.08
CA ARG A 68 -13.42 3.82 -5.81
C ARG A 68 -14.47 3.66 -6.89
N GLU A 69 -15.09 4.74 -7.33
CA GLU A 69 -16.07 4.78 -8.43
C GLU A 69 -15.46 4.33 -9.76
N ALA A 70 -14.19 4.66 -10.01
CA ALA A 70 -13.45 4.19 -11.18
C ALA A 70 -13.14 2.68 -11.16
N GLY A 71 -13.40 1.99 -10.03
CA GLY A 71 -13.25 0.55 -9.91
C GLY A 71 -11.95 0.08 -9.28
N TRP A 72 -11.10 0.96 -8.73
CA TRP A 72 -9.92 0.53 -7.98
C TRP A 72 -10.32 -0.24 -6.72
N SER A 73 -9.80 -1.46 -6.54
CA SER A 73 -10.09 -2.28 -5.35
C SER A 73 -9.32 -1.81 -4.12
N ASN A 74 -8.11 -1.28 -4.30
CA ASN A 74 -7.24 -0.88 -3.22
C ASN A 74 -6.62 0.51 -3.47
N LEU A 75 -6.36 1.23 -2.37
CA LEU A 75 -5.73 2.54 -2.39
C LEU A 75 -4.51 2.59 -1.46
N SER A 76 -3.45 3.28 -1.86
CA SER A 76 -2.28 3.54 -1.02
C SER A 76 -2.01 5.03 -0.89
N ILE A 77 -1.94 5.51 0.35
CA ILE A 77 -1.54 6.88 0.71
C ILE A 77 -0.38 6.75 1.70
N ASN A 78 0.85 6.89 1.23
CA ASN A 78 2.03 6.61 2.04
C ASN A 78 2.38 7.77 2.95
N ILE A 79 2.28 7.60 4.27
CA ILE A 79 2.64 8.63 5.25
C ILE A 79 4.16 8.77 5.42
N GLU A 80 4.91 7.68 5.21
CA GLU A 80 6.36 7.52 5.30
C GLU A 80 6.92 7.58 6.73
N ILE A 81 6.52 8.52 7.57
CA ILE A 81 7.00 8.76 8.93
C ILE A 81 5.81 9.04 9.84
N TRP A 82 5.75 8.36 10.97
CA TRP A 82 4.66 8.55 11.94
C TRP A 82 4.95 9.68 12.94
N ASP A 83 6.18 9.81 13.43
CA ASP A 83 6.54 10.94 14.29
C ASP A 83 6.42 12.25 13.52
N LYS A 84 5.51 13.12 13.97
CA LYS A 84 5.20 14.38 13.28
C LYS A 84 6.39 15.31 13.12
N ARG A 85 7.30 15.36 14.09
CA ARG A 85 8.48 16.22 14.05
C ARG A 85 9.50 15.68 13.04
N ILE A 86 9.69 14.36 13.04
CA ILE A 86 10.57 13.69 12.09
C ILE A 86 9.98 13.79 10.68
N PHE A 87 8.65 13.63 10.53
CA PHE A 87 7.95 13.81 9.26
C PHE A 87 8.20 15.19 8.64
N GLU A 88 8.14 16.26 9.43
CA GLU A 88 8.38 17.63 8.95
C GLU A 88 9.80 17.82 8.40
N THR A 89 10.76 17.10 8.94
CA THR A 89 12.16 17.14 8.52
C THR A 89 12.44 16.23 7.32
N ILE A 90 11.97 15.01 7.38
CA ILE A 90 12.28 13.97 6.37
C ILE A 90 11.38 14.09 5.13
N CYS A 91 10.14 14.57 5.30
CA CYS A 91 9.16 14.72 4.24
C CYS A 91 8.76 16.20 4.02
N PRO A 92 9.72 17.13 3.79
CA PRO A 92 9.41 18.56 3.75
C PRO A 92 8.42 18.94 2.65
N GLY A 93 8.39 18.21 1.55
CA GLY A 93 7.42 18.38 0.47
C GLY A 93 5.99 18.11 0.94
N LYS A 94 5.77 16.99 1.61
CA LYS A 94 4.46 16.62 2.17
C LYS A 94 4.05 17.57 3.28
N ALA A 95 5.00 17.97 4.13
CA ALA A 95 4.75 18.88 5.24
C ALA A 95 4.31 20.27 4.78
N LYS A 96 5.00 20.84 3.80
CA LYS A 96 4.81 22.26 3.42
C LYS A 96 3.82 22.48 2.27
N ARG A 97 3.67 21.49 1.36
CA ARG A 97 2.89 21.65 0.13
C ARG A 97 1.69 20.73 0.00
N CYS A 98 1.60 19.73 0.86
CA CYS A 98 0.56 18.69 0.75
C CYS A 98 -0.26 18.55 2.04
N GLY A 99 -0.56 19.65 2.72
CA GLY A 99 -1.42 19.70 3.89
C GLY A 99 -0.81 19.22 5.21
N GLY A 100 0.42 18.70 5.20
CA GLY A 100 1.12 18.27 6.40
C GLY A 100 0.62 16.95 6.98
N TRP A 101 1.24 16.52 8.08
CA TRP A 101 1.02 15.22 8.70
C TRP A 101 -0.46 14.95 9.06
N ASP A 102 -1.13 15.91 9.70
CA ASP A 102 -2.52 15.76 10.13
C ASP A 102 -3.48 15.53 8.95
N HIS A 103 -3.20 16.18 7.81
CA HIS A 103 -3.99 15.99 6.59
C HIS A 103 -3.79 14.60 5.99
N TRP A 104 -2.56 14.08 6.00
CA TRP A 104 -2.28 12.72 5.53
C TRP A 104 -2.97 11.66 6.37
N VAL A 105 -3.01 11.83 7.69
CA VAL A 105 -3.76 10.93 8.59
C VAL A 105 -5.25 10.97 8.28
N LYS A 106 -5.83 12.17 8.15
CA LYS A 106 -7.25 12.34 7.77
C LYS A 106 -7.58 11.71 6.41
N ALA A 107 -6.67 11.82 5.45
CA ALA A 107 -6.85 11.18 4.14
C ALA A 107 -6.89 9.66 4.24
N LEU A 108 -6.04 9.05 5.07
CA LEU A 108 -6.04 7.62 5.34
C LEU A 108 -7.32 7.15 6.05
N GLU A 109 -7.79 7.91 7.05
CA GLU A 109 -9.06 7.64 7.74
C GLU A 109 -10.26 7.74 6.80
N TYR A 110 -10.27 8.75 5.92
CA TYR A 110 -11.31 8.92 4.92
C TYR A 110 -11.29 7.78 3.89
N ALA A 111 -10.11 7.45 3.38
CA ALA A 111 -9.93 6.35 2.44
C ALA A 111 -10.41 5.01 3.03
N ALA A 112 -10.13 4.75 4.31
CA ALA A 112 -10.60 3.54 4.98
C ALA A 112 -12.13 3.45 5.07
N LYS A 113 -12.82 4.58 5.18
CA LYS A 113 -14.29 4.64 5.14
C LYS A 113 -14.85 4.35 3.74
N VAL A 114 -14.18 4.86 2.69
CA VAL A 114 -14.61 4.71 1.29
C VAL A 114 -14.32 3.30 0.76
N PHE A 115 -13.11 2.79 1.01
CA PHE A 115 -12.66 1.49 0.47
C PHE A 115 -12.98 0.30 1.38
N GLY A 116 -13.23 0.55 2.65
CA GLY A 116 -13.43 -0.48 3.66
C GLY A 116 -12.12 -1.03 4.25
N LYS A 117 -12.26 -1.74 5.37
CA LYS A 117 -11.15 -2.32 6.12
C LYS A 117 -10.32 -3.29 5.26
N GLY A 118 -9.01 -3.12 5.28
CA GLY A 118 -8.06 -3.98 4.58
C GLY A 118 -7.86 -3.65 3.10
N ASN A 119 -8.55 -2.61 2.58
CA ASN A 119 -8.41 -2.17 1.19
C ASN A 119 -7.63 -0.84 1.06
N VAL A 120 -7.18 -0.29 2.16
CA VAL A 120 -6.31 0.89 2.17
C VAL A 120 -4.97 0.54 2.79
N ARG A 121 -3.92 1.06 2.18
CA ARG A 121 -2.55 0.86 2.61
C ARG A 121 -1.84 2.17 2.86
N SER A 122 -0.90 2.13 3.80
CA SER A 122 0.15 3.13 3.96
C SER A 122 1.52 2.46 4.06
N ASN A 123 2.58 3.22 3.85
CA ASN A 123 3.94 2.79 4.18
C ASN A 123 4.52 3.72 5.24
N ILE A 124 5.30 3.12 6.15
CA ILE A 124 6.25 3.82 7.01
C ILE A 124 7.66 3.32 6.64
N VAL A 125 8.59 4.24 6.48
CA VAL A 125 9.99 3.94 6.20
C VAL A 125 10.69 3.65 7.53
N ALA A 126 10.70 2.38 7.91
CA ALA A 126 11.15 1.93 9.22
C ALA A 126 12.67 1.99 9.38
N GLY A 127 13.11 2.61 10.46
CA GLY A 127 14.53 2.78 10.78
C GLY A 127 15.02 4.21 10.72
N ILE A 128 14.19 5.16 10.28
CA ILE A 128 14.46 6.60 10.37
C ILE A 128 13.96 7.15 11.70
N GLU A 129 12.77 6.75 12.11
CA GLU A 129 12.19 7.10 13.39
C GLU A 129 12.38 5.98 14.44
N PRO A 130 12.20 6.27 15.75
CA PRO A 130 12.23 5.23 16.77
C PRO A 130 11.20 4.12 16.51
N LYS A 131 11.56 2.85 16.75
CA LYS A 131 10.66 1.69 16.58
C LYS A 131 9.31 1.89 17.26
N GLY A 132 9.31 2.49 18.45
CA GLY A 132 8.07 2.80 19.19
C GLY A 132 7.13 3.71 18.43
N SER A 133 7.64 4.73 17.73
CA SER A 133 6.83 5.62 16.89
C SER A 133 6.26 4.87 15.71
N THR A 134 7.08 4.09 15.00
CA THR A 134 6.61 3.23 13.90
C THR A 134 5.48 2.31 14.36
N LEU A 135 5.65 1.63 15.51
CA LEU A 135 4.61 0.73 16.05
C LEU A 135 3.34 1.47 16.46
N GLN A 136 3.45 2.68 17.01
CA GLN A 136 2.27 3.51 17.29
C GLN A 136 1.52 3.87 16.02
N GLY A 137 2.23 4.19 14.94
CA GLY A 137 1.65 4.46 13.63
C GLY A 137 0.93 3.26 13.04
N VAL A 138 1.58 2.10 13.08
CA VAL A 138 0.97 0.84 12.61
C VAL A 138 -0.28 0.50 13.42
N GLU A 139 -0.21 0.59 14.75
CA GLU A 139 -1.34 0.31 15.64
C GLU A 139 -2.52 1.27 15.37
N TYR A 140 -2.24 2.57 15.26
CA TYR A 140 -3.28 3.55 14.96
C TYR A 140 -3.95 3.28 13.62
N LEU A 141 -3.15 3.12 12.55
CA LEU A 141 -3.68 2.89 11.21
C LEU A 141 -4.44 1.56 11.11
N ALA A 142 -3.95 0.50 11.77
CA ALA A 142 -4.64 -0.77 11.85
C ALA A 142 -6.00 -0.65 12.55
N SER A 143 -6.10 0.17 13.61
CA SER A 143 -7.37 0.46 14.30
C SER A 143 -8.39 1.16 13.39
N GLN A 144 -7.92 1.90 12.38
CA GLN A 144 -8.75 2.53 11.35
C GLN A 144 -9.05 1.60 10.15
N GLY A 145 -8.55 0.37 10.16
CA GLY A 145 -8.71 -0.59 9.06
C GLY A 145 -7.69 -0.43 7.92
N VAL A 146 -6.64 0.35 8.12
CA VAL A 146 -5.56 0.59 7.16
C VAL A 146 -4.41 -0.38 7.40
N ILE A 147 -3.92 -1.04 6.36
CA ILE A 147 -2.72 -1.87 6.40
C ILE A 147 -1.49 -0.97 6.27
N CYS A 148 -0.67 -0.89 7.30
CA CYS A 148 0.52 -0.06 7.30
C CYS A 148 1.79 -0.91 7.19
N ILE A 149 2.42 -0.93 6.03
CA ILE A 149 3.67 -1.66 5.82
C ILE A 149 4.84 -0.87 6.39
N ALA A 150 5.55 -1.46 7.34
CA ALA A 150 6.81 -0.93 7.88
C ALA A 150 7.98 -1.45 7.05
N GLY A 151 8.30 -0.77 5.95
CA GLY A 151 9.38 -1.14 5.04
C GLY A 151 10.76 -0.75 5.57
N ALA A 152 11.76 -1.62 5.45
CA ALA A 152 13.11 -1.30 5.87
C ALA A 152 13.68 -0.11 5.08
N TRP A 153 14.16 0.88 5.80
CA TRP A 153 14.88 1.99 5.21
C TRP A 153 16.27 1.56 4.74
N CYS A 154 16.65 2.03 3.56
CA CYS A 154 18.01 1.89 3.04
C CYS A 154 18.52 3.25 2.59
N PRO A 155 19.77 3.64 2.92
CA PRO A 155 20.34 4.88 2.43
C PRO A 155 20.55 4.82 0.91
N ASN A 156 20.11 5.86 0.21
CA ASN A 156 20.35 5.97 -1.21
C ASN A 156 21.54 6.88 -1.48
N PRO A 157 22.44 6.54 -2.42
CA PRO A 157 23.51 7.43 -2.86
C PRO A 157 22.95 8.77 -3.36
N GLY A 158 23.60 9.85 -2.99
CA GLY A 158 23.18 11.22 -3.35
C GLY A 158 22.04 11.80 -2.50
N SER A 159 21.49 11.05 -1.53
CA SER A 159 20.49 11.59 -0.58
C SER A 159 21.17 12.27 0.61
N GLU A 160 20.43 13.18 1.27
CA GLU A 160 20.94 13.85 2.51
C GLU A 160 21.22 12.85 3.65
N LEU A 161 20.64 11.65 3.59
CA LEU A 161 20.85 10.58 4.54
C LEU A 161 21.92 9.56 4.07
N GLU A 162 22.63 9.84 2.98
CA GLU A 162 23.78 9.04 2.56
C GLU A 162 24.82 8.98 3.69
N GLY A 163 25.32 7.78 4.00
CA GLY A 163 26.27 7.56 5.09
C GLY A 163 25.63 7.22 6.44
N HIS A 164 24.30 7.38 6.60
CA HIS A 164 23.60 6.83 7.75
C HIS A 164 23.44 5.31 7.59
N ARG A 165 23.32 4.61 8.70
CA ARG A 165 23.14 3.16 8.70
C ARG A 165 21.68 2.80 8.96
N SER A 166 21.12 1.91 8.13
CA SER A 166 19.89 1.22 8.48
C SER A 166 20.07 0.41 9.78
N PRO A 167 19.03 0.26 10.59
CA PRO A 167 19.07 -0.67 11.71
C PRO A 167 19.44 -2.10 11.28
N GLU A 168 19.98 -2.86 12.21
CA GLU A 168 20.39 -4.25 11.99
C GLU A 168 19.18 -5.16 11.69
N ALA A 169 19.44 -6.30 11.04
CA ALA A 169 18.41 -7.29 10.69
C ALA A 169 17.55 -7.71 11.89
N ALA A 170 18.16 -7.90 13.07
CA ALA A 170 17.44 -8.26 14.30
C ALA A 170 16.42 -7.19 14.72
N TRP A 171 16.73 -5.91 14.50
CA TRP A 171 15.79 -4.81 14.77
C TRP A 171 14.56 -4.86 13.85
N HIS A 172 14.77 -5.11 12.55
CA HIS A 172 13.70 -5.24 11.58
C HIS A 172 12.90 -6.52 11.80
N HIS A 173 13.55 -7.63 12.15
CA HIS A 173 12.85 -8.87 12.47
C HIS A 173 11.89 -8.69 13.66
N ASP A 174 12.36 -8.09 14.76
CA ASP A 174 11.49 -7.79 15.92
C ASP A 174 10.32 -6.86 15.55
N LEU A 175 10.58 -5.83 14.72
CA LEU A 175 9.53 -4.97 14.22
C LEU A 175 8.49 -5.75 13.42
N THR A 176 8.94 -6.62 12.50
CA THR A 176 8.08 -7.45 11.66
C THR A 176 7.14 -8.32 12.47
N LEU A 177 7.65 -9.00 13.52
CA LEU A 177 6.83 -9.83 14.40
C LEU A 177 5.77 -8.99 15.13
N LYS A 178 6.14 -7.84 15.66
CA LYS A 178 5.20 -6.93 16.36
C LYS A 178 4.13 -6.36 15.42
N VAL A 179 4.48 -6.06 14.18
CA VAL A 179 3.50 -5.61 13.17
C VAL A 179 2.53 -6.73 12.82
N ALA A 180 3.01 -7.97 12.70
CA ALA A 180 2.15 -9.12 12.49
C ALA A 180 1.15 -9.33 13.65
N ASP A 181 1.60 -9.18 14.90
CA ASP A 181 0.75 -9.24 16.09
C ASP A 181 -0.32 -8.14 16.10
N ILE A 182 0.04 -6.93 15.69
CA ILE A 182 -0.92 -5.82 15.54
C ILE A 182 -2.00 -6.17 14.50
N TYR A 183 -1.62 -6.73 13.36
CA TYR A 183 -2.59 -7.14 12.34
C TYR A 183 -3.54 -8.23 12.85
N ALA A 184 -3.02 -9.22 13.56
CA ALA A 184 -3.83 -10.27 14.19
C ALA A 184 -4.80 -9.69 15.23
N LYS A 185 -4.32 -8.80 16.10
CA LYS A 185 -5.12 -8.08 17.10
C LYS A 185 -6.28 -7.32 16.46
N HIS A 186 -6.07 -6.68 15.33
CA HIS A 186 -7.09 -5.91 14.61
C HIS A 186 -7.91 -6.78 13.63
N GLY A 187 -7.71 -8.10 13.58
CA GLY A 187 -8.51 -9.04 12.79
C GLY A 187 -8.40 -8.79 11.28
N PHE A 188 -7.20 -8.54 10.78
CA PHE A 188 -6.93 -8.63 9.35
C PHE A 188 -6.82 -10.08 8.91
N THR A 189 -7.04 -10.35 7.62
CA THR A 189 -6.89 -11.67 7.02
C THR A 189 -5.67 -11.73 6.10
N THR A 190 -5.18 -12.93 5.86
CA THR A 190 -4.07 -13.16 4.92
C THR A 190 -4.40 -12.62 3.53
N GLU A 191 -5.66 -12.82 3.07
CA GLU A 191 -6.10 -12.29 1.77
C GLU A 191 -6.05 -10.77 1.71
N GLN A 192 -6.50 -10.07 2.76
CA GLN A 192 -6.43 -8.61 2.83
C GLN A 192 -4.98 -8.12 2.76
N LEU A 193 -4.08 -8.77 3.52
CA LEU A 193 -2.67 -8.42 3.52
C LEU A 193 -2.02 -8.60 2.14
N TYR A 194 -2.36 -9.67 1.41
CA TYR A 194 -1.87 -9.89 0.05
C TYR A 194 -2.49 -8.92 -0.95
N SER A 195 -3.81 -8.82 -0.98
CA SER A 195 -4.53 -7.96 -1.92
C SER A 195 -4.07 -6.50 -1.82
N CYS A 196 -3.96 -6.01 -0.60
CA CYS A 196 -3.57 -4.62 -0.35
C CYS A 196 -2.05 -4.38 -0.54
N SER A 197 -1.21 -5.39 -0.35
CA SER A 197 0.24 -5.26 -0.57
C SER A 197 0.61 -5.30 -2.05
N GLY A 198 -0.04 -6.17 -2.80
CA GLY A 198 0.32 -6.46 -4.20
C GLY A 198 1.67 -7.16 -4.35
N PHE A 199 2.30 -7.55 -3.26
CA PHE A 199 3.55 -8.32 -3.22
C PHE A 199 3.72 -9.02 -1.87
N HIS A 200 4.52 -10.06 -1.89
CA HIS A 200 4.91 -10.78 -0.68
C HIS A 200 5.87 -9.94 0.17
N ASN A 201 5.70 -9.95 1.48
CA ASN A 201 6.61 -9.30 2.42
C ASN A 201 6.73 -10.11 3.73
N PRO A 202 7.84 -9.95 4.49
CA PRO A 202 8.09 -10.74 5.70
C PRO A 202 7.00 -10.65 6.78
N THR A 203 6.24 -9.54 6.83
CA THR A 203 5.14 -9.38 7.80
C THR A 203 3.99 -10.35 7.51
N ILE A 204 3.74 -10.65 6.24
CA ILE A 204 2.71 -11.63 5.86
C ILE A 204 3.13 -13.03 6.31
N ASP A 205 4.41 -13.39 6.15
CA ASP A 205 4.91 -14.68 6.64
C ASP A 205 4.80 -14.79 8.15
N ALA A 206 5.24 -13.77 8.87
CA ALA A 206 5.13 -13.73 10.33
C ALA A 206 3.66 -13.84 10.78
N PHE A 207 2.75 -13.13 10.13
CA PHE A 207 1.31 -13.20 10.39
C PHE A 207 0.75 -14.60 10.20
N ARG A 208 1.13 -15.28 9.12
CA ARG A 208 0.68 -16.65 8.81
C ARG A 208 1.25 -17.67 9.77
N ILE A 209 2.53 -17.56 10.12
CA ILE A 209 3.17 -18.42 11.12
C ILE A 209 2.45 -18.29 12.46
N ASN A 210 2.13 -17.07 12.89
CA ASN A 210 1.38 -16.81 14.12
C ASN A 210 -0.05 -17.40 14.07
N ALA A 211 -0.66 -17.48 12.88
CA ALA A 211 -1.95 -18.13 12.66
C ALA A 211 -1.86 -19.66 12.55
N GLY A 212 -0.65 -20.24 12.70
CA GLY A 212 -0.43 -21.68 12.58
C GLY A 212 -0.45 -22.22 11.15
N GLU A 213 -0.34 -21.34 10.15
CA GLU A 213 -0.23 -21.75 8.76
C GLU A 213 1.20 -22.23 8.43
N ALA A 214 1.32 -23.29 7.65
CA ALA A 214 2.62 -23.69 7.10
C ALA A 214 3.07 -22.66 6.05
N VAL A 215 4.25 -22.11 6.23
CA VAL A 215 4.88 -21.22 5.26
C VAL A 215 5.92 -22.02 4.51
N ASP A 216 5.49 -22.69 3.45
CA ASP A 216 6.42 -23.21 2.44
C ASP A 216 6.99 -22.00 1.71
N GLY A 217 8.31 -21.79 1.72
CA GLY A 217 9.03 -20.60 1.31
C GLY A 217 8.66 -19.92 -0.03
N HIS A 218 7.60 -20.36 -0.67
CA HIS A 218 6.97 -19.77 -1.84
C HIS A 218 5.46 -19.86 -1.69
N LEU A 219 4.86 -18.79 -1.10
CA LEU A 219 3.47 -18.58 -1.40
C LEU A 219 3.37 -18.11 -2.84
N PRO A 220 2.69 -18.87 -3.66
CA PRO A 220 2.41 -18.40 -4.98
C PRO A 220 1.48 -17.18 -4.89
N LEU A 221 1.92 -16.05 -5.43
CA LEU A 221 1.10 -14.84 -5.66
C LEU A 221 -0.19 -15.15 -6.45
N TRP A 222 -0.34 -16.36 -6.97
CA TRP A 222 -1.44 -16.84 -7.78
C TRP A 222 -2.59 -17.51 -7.00
N LYS A 223 -2.54 -17.62 -5.66
CA LYS A 223 -3.74 -18.01 -4.87
C LYS A 223 -4.74 -16.86 -4.67
N PHE A 224 -4.48 -15.69 -5.21
CA PHE A 224 -5.59 -14.80 -5.52
C PHE A 224 -6.54 -15.57 -6.44
N PRO A 225 -7.85 -15.61 -6.14
CA PRO A 225 -8.78 -16.29 -7.03
C PRO A 225 -8.50 -15.79 -8.43
N ARG A 226 -8.14 -16.69 -9.33
CA ARG A 226 -8.04 -16.35 -10.75
C ARG A 226 -9.42 -15.87 -11.11
N LEU A 227 -9.57 -14.56 -11.26
CA LEU A 227 -10.76 -14.00 -11.84
C LEU A 227 -10.89 -14.59 -13.23
N GLY A 228 -11.87 -15.52 -13.37
CA GLY A 228 -12.21 -16.17 -14.60
C GLY A 228 -10.99 -16.75 -15.32
N ALA A 229 -10.75 -18.03 -15.23
CA ALA A 229 -9.96 -18.67 -16.26
C ALA A 229 -10.57 -18.24 -17.60
N GLY A 230 -9.88 -17.36 -18.33
CA GLY A 230 -10.17 -17.18 -19.73
C GLY A 230 -10.21 -18.58 -20.37
N PRO A 231 -10.95 -18.80 -21.44
CA PRO A 231 -11.17 -20.12 -22.00
C PRO A 231 -9.82 -20.82 -22.16
N ALA A 232 -9.69 -21.96 -21.47
CA ALA A 232 -8.55 -22.84 -21.65
C ALA A 232 -8.39 -23.08 -23.13
N GLY A 233 -7.19 -22.79 -23.62
CA GLY A 233 -6.75 -22.75 -25.00
C GLY A 233 -7.47 -23.65 -25.97
N ALA A 234 -7.74 -23.08 -27.13
CA ALA A 234 -7.70 -23.82 -28.37
C ALA A 234 -6.26 -23.82 -28.90
#